data_da85e67b52022598a2bc988e73bd1c87
#
_entry.id   da85e67b52022598a2bc988e73bd1c87
#
_cell.length_a   1.000
_cell.length_b   1.000
_cell.length_c   1.000
_cell.angle_alpha   90.00
_cell.angle_beta   90.00
_cell.angle_gamma   90.00
#
_symmetry.space_group_name_H-M   'P 1'
#
loop_
_entity.id
_entity.type
_entity.pdbx_description
1 polymer ?
#
loop_
_entity_poly.entity_id
_entity_poly.type
_entity_poly.pdbx_seq_one_letter_code
_entity_poly.pdbx_strand_id
1 'polypeptide(L)'
;MRALAGLFEPLEAETPYGGRSVTWEPLGSAWLKLGARRRRERSEAGGLRAVETVTAETWSDVRLTPGRMLRFGGGDWRIVSGETVGGRAILNLERRR
;
A
#
# COMPACT_ATOMS: atom_id res chain seq x y z
N MET A 1 7.74 15.54 0.26
CA MET A 1 7.44 15.23 1.66
C MET A 1 7.99 13.85 2.00
N ARG A 2 8.56 13.70 3.17
CA ARG A 2 9.09 12.42 3.63
C ARG A 2 8.26 11.89 4.78
N ALA A 3 8.10 10.58 4.85
CA ALA A 3 7.37 9.94 5.93
C ALA A 3 8.02 8.60 6.29
N LEU A 4 8.02 8.28 7.57
CA LEU A 4 8.36 6.95 8.04
C LEU A 4 7.08 6.12 8.02
N ALA A 5 7.07 5.06 7.23
CA ALA A 5 5.92 4.19 7.08
C ALA A 5 6.15 2.84 7.75
N GLY A 6 5.12 2.32 8.40
CA GLY A 6 5.10 0.93 8.82
C GLY A 6 4.76 0.04 7.64
N LEU A 7 5.49 -1.07 7.48
CA LEU A 7 5.25 -2.03 6.42
C LEU A 7 4.57 -3.27 7.01
N PHE A 8 3.48 -3.70 6.36
CA PHE A 8 2.66 -4.82 6.81
C PHE A 8 2.38 -5.79 5.68
N GLU A 9 2.28 -7.07 6.00
CA GLU A 9 1.81 -8.09 5.06
C GLU A 9 0.44 -8.62 5.47
N PRO A 10 -0.41 -8.99 4.49
CA PRO A 10 -1.69 -9.61 4.80
C PRO A 10 -1.51 -11.09 5.13
N LEU A 11 -2.20 -11.55 6.17
CA LEU A 11 -2.33 -12.95 6.50
C LEU A 11 -3.80 -13.32 6.40
N GLU A 12 -4.12 -14.27 5.53
CA GLU A 12 -5.46 -14.79 5.39
C GLU A 12 -5.62 -16.06 6.23
N ALA A 13 -6.76 -16.16 6.90
CA ALA A 13 -7.12 -17.33 7.66
C ALA A 13 -8.59 -17.69 7.40
N GLU A 14 -8.91 -19.00 7.41
CA GLU A 14 -10.28 -19.44 7.33
C GLU A 14 -10.97 -19.23 8.68
N THR A 15 -12.20 -18.75 8.63
CA THR A 15 -13.04 -18.65 9.82
C THR A 15 -13.82 -19.96 10.02
N PRO A 16 -14.31 -20.22 11.26
CA PRO A 16 -15.09 -21.44 11.52
C PRO A 16 -16.35 -21.60 10.67
N TYR A 17 -16.82 -20.52 10.05
CA TYR A 17 -18.05 -20.52 9.24
C TYR A 17 -17.78 -20.51 7.73
N GLY A 18 -16.58 -20.90 7.30
CA GLY A 18 -16.22 -20.95 5.89
C GLY A 18 -15.86 -19.61 5.25
N GLY A 19 -15.82 -18.52 6.01
CA GLY A 19 -15.33 -17.23 5.53
C GLY A 19 -13.83 -17.14 5.62
N ARG A 20 -13.30 -15.98 5.21
CA ARG A 20 -11.89 -15.66 5.35
C ARG A 20 -11.72 -14.35 6.12
N SER A 21 -10.76 -14.33 7.01
CA SER A 21 -10.35 -13.11 7.70
C SER A 21 -8.95 -12.72 7.25
N VAL A 22 -8.68 -11.42 7.23
CA VAL A 22 -7.37 -10.88 6.91
C VAL A 22 -6.85 -10.13 8.12
N THR A 23 -5.66 -10.48 8.55
CA THR A 23 -4.92 -9.73 9.55
C THR A 23 -3.65 -9.18 8.92
N TRP A 24 -3.11 -8.10 9.46
CA TRP A 24 -1.93 -7.46 8.96
C TRP A 24 -0.79 -7.61 9.95
N GLU A 25 0.29 -8.25 9.53
CA GLU A 25 1.47 -8.42 10.37
C GLU A 25 2.57 -7.44 10.00
N PRO A 26 3.20 -6.81 11.01
CA PRO A 26 4.30 -5.89 10.75
C PRO A 26 5.53 -6.60 10.22
N LEU A 27 6.13 -6.04 9.17
CA LEU A 27 7.38 -6.50 8.59
C LEU A 27 8.55 -5.57 8.90
N GLY A 28 8.26 -4.37 9.37
CA GLY A 28 9.27 -3.36 9.60
C GLY A 28 8.80 -1.98 9.19
N SER A 29 9.73 -1.13 8.79
CA SER A 29 9.43 0.23 8.38
C SER A 29 10.30 0.65 7.19
N ALA A 30 9.86 1.71 6.51
CA ALA A 30 10.60 2.29 5.40
C ALA A 30 10.41 3.81 5.39
N TRP A 31 11.47 4.53 5.05
CA TRP A 31 11.39 5.96 4.79
C TRP A 31 10.96 6.18 3.35
N LEU A 32 9.90 6.96 3.18
CA LEU A 32 9.32 7.25 1.88
C LEU A 32 9.47 8.72 1.54
N LYS A 33 9.84 9.00 0.30
CA LYS A 33 9.70 10.31 -0.30
C LYS A 33 8.42 10.31 -1.11
N LEU A 34 7.43 11.09 -0.69
CA LEU A 34 6.10 11.07 -1.28
C LEU A 34 5.98 12.08 -2.40
N GLY A 35 5.38 11.65 -3.49
CA GLY A 35 4.97 12.52 -4.59
C GLY A 35 3.59 13.15 -4.33
N ALA A 36 3.02 13.72 -5.37
CA ALA A 36 1.70 14.34 -5.28
C ALA A 36 0.61 13.29 -5.11
N ARG A 37 -0.34 13.60 -4.24
CA ARG A 37 -1.55 12.78 -4.11
C ARG A 37 -2.50 13.12 -5.23
N ARG A 38 -3.17 12.09 -5.75
CA ARG A 38 -4.21 12.23 -6.76
C ARG A 38 -5.44 11.48 -6.32
N ARG A 39 -6.60 12.03 -6.66
CA ARG A 39 -7.88 11.37 -6.41
C ARG A 39 -8.46 10.91 -7.74
N ARG A 40 -8.94 9.68 -7.78
CA ARG A 40 -9.62 9.11 -8.94
C ARG A 40 -10.93 8.50 -8.51
N GLU A 41 -11.89 8.50 -9.44
CA GLU A 41 -13.09 7.70 -9.32
C GLU A 41 -12.91 6.44 -10.15
N ARG A 42 -13.23 5.31 -9.55
CA ARG A 42 -13.15 4.01 -10.20
C ARG A 42 -14.53 3.38 -10.23
N SER A 43 -14.94 2.94 -11.40
CA SER A 43 -16.17 2.17 -11.55
C SER A 43 -15.93 0.72 -11.10
N GLU A 44 -16.69 0.30 -10.13
CA GLU A 44 -16.63 -1.07 -9.59
C GLU A 44 -18.04 -1.65 -9.57
N ALA A 45 -18.15 -2.96 -9.29
CA ALA A 45 -19.45 -3.68 -9.26
C ALA A 45 -20.48 -3.05 -8.30
N GLY A 46 -20.03 -2.35 -7.28
CA GLY A 46 -20.90 -1.64 -6.32
C GLY A 46 -21.13 -0.17 -6.64
N GLY A 47 -20.70 0.32 -7.83
CA GLY A 47 -20.81 1.72 -8.25
C GLY A 47 -19.47 2.42 -8.33
N LEU A 48 -19.47 3.74 -8.26
CA LEU A 48 -18.25 4.55 -8.28
C LEU A 48 -17.64 4.62 -6.90
N ARG A 49 -16.32 4.45 -6.84
CA ARG A 49 -15.55 4.61 -5.60
C ARG A 49 -14.45 5.62 -5.79
N ALA A 50 -14.27 6.47 -4.80
CA ALA A 50 -13.15 7.39 -4.77
C ALA A 50 -11.89 6.64 -4.32
N VAL A 51 -10.81 6.82 -5.07
CA VAL A 51 -9.52 6.20 -4.79
C VAL A 51 -8.46 7.29 -4.77
N GLU A 52 -7.65 7.32 -3.74
CA GLU A 52 -6.47 8.17 -3.71
C GLU A 52 -5.25 7.37 -4.13
N THR A 53 -4.39 8.00 -4.91
CA THR A 53 -3.11 7.43 -5.32
C THR A 53 -1.97 8.37 -4.95
N VAL A 54 -0.83 7.80 -4.66
CA VAL A 54 0.40 8.54 -4.42
C VAL A 54 1.56 7.71 -4.90
N THR A 55 2.59 8.36 -5.42
CA THR A 55 3.86 7.71 -5.70
C THR A 55 4.79 7.90 -4.50
N ALA A 56 5.54 6.86 -4.20
CA ALA A 56 6.54 6.90 -3.13
C ALA A 56 7.86 6.40 -3.66
N GLU A 57 8.92 7.10 -3.31
CA GLU A 57 10.28 6.71 -3.65
C GLU A 57 11.03 6.34 -2.38
N THR A 58 11.73 5.22 -2.41
CA THR A 58 12.47 4.71 -1.26
C THR A 58 13.67 3.89 -1.72
N TRP A 59 14.47 3.42 -0.78
CA TRP A 59 15.52 2.45 -1.09
C TRP A 59 14.91 1.13 -1.53
N SER A 60 15.55 0.47 -2.48
CA SER A 60 15.13 -0.86 -2.94
C SER A 60 15.12 -1.85 -1.79
N ASP A 61 14.01 -2.56 -1.63
CA ASP A 61 13.80 -3.52 -0.55
C ASP A 61 12.89 -4.63 -1.07
N VAL A 62 13.34 -5.88 -0.93
CA VAL A 62 12.59 -7.04 -1.41
C VAL A 62 11.24 -7.22 -0.72
N ARG A 63 11.04 -6.60 0.43
CA ARG A 63 9.76 -6.64 1.15
C ARG A 63 8.68 -5.76 0.54
N LEU A 64 9.05 -4.81 -0.33
CA LEU A 64 8.12 -3.84 -0.93
C LEU A 64 7.47 -4.43 -2.18
N THR A 65 6.55 -5.36 -1.99
CA THR A 65 5.86 -6.06 -3.07
C THR A 65 4.38 -5.70 -3.13
N PRO A 66 3.74 -5.81 -4.31
CA PRO A 66 2.31 -5.57 -4.44
C PRO A 66 1.48 -6.41 -3.47
N GLY A 67 0.41 -5.82 -2.96
CA GLY A 67 -0.48 -6.44 -1.98
C GLY A 67 -0.12 -6.14 -0.54
N ARG A 68 1.09 -5.70 -0.26
CA ARG A 68 1.49 -5.27 1.07
C ARG A 68 1.05 -3.83 1.33
N MET A 69 1.01 -3.45 2.60
CA MET A 69 0.46 -2.18 3.04
C MET A 69 1.55 -1.34 3.70
N LEU A 70 1.51 -0.05 3.41
CA LEU A 70 2.33 0.96 4.07
C LEU A 70 1.42 1.88 4.86
N ARG A 71 1.73 2.07 6.15
CA ARG A 71 0.95 2.92 7.05
C ARG A 71 1.73 4.17 7.37
N PHE A 72 1.20 5.31 6.97
CA PHE A 72 1.78 6.62 7.25
C PHE A 72 0.71 7.72 7.18
N GLY A 73 0.96 8.81 7.87
CA GLY A 73 0.07 9.97 7.82
C GLY A 73 -1.37 9.68 8.23
N GLY A 74 -1.58 8.71 9.13
CA GLY A 74 -2.92 8.34 9.58
C GLY A 74 -3.71 7.50 8.58
N GLY A 75 -3.10 7.00 7.53
CA GLY A 75 -3.77 6.20 6.52
C GLY A 75 -3.02 4.93 6.17
N ASP A 76 -3.76 3.97 5.63
CA ASP A 76 -3.22 2.71 5.16
C ASP A 76 -3.23 2.71 3.63
N TRP A 77 -2.05 2.52 3.06
CA TRP A 77 -1.85 2.56 1.62
C TRP A 77 -1.38 1.21 1.13
N ARG A 78 -2.05 0.67 0.13
CA ARG A 78 -1.67 -0.60 -0.48
C ARG A 78 -0.68 -0.37 -1.61
N ILE A 79 0.35 -1.19 -1.67
CA ILE A 79 1.28 -1.21 -2.80
C ILE A 79 0.58 -1.89 -3.98
N VAL A 80 0.35 -1.14 -5.04
CA VAL A 80 -0.32 -1.65 -6.25
C VAL A 80 0.71 -2.15 -7.25
N SER A 81 1.78 -1.39 -7.43
CA SER A 81 2.86 -1.72 -8.35
C SER A 81 4.12 -0.97 -7.95
N GLY A 82 5.22 -1.38 -8.51
CA GLY A 82 6.48 -0.70 -8.27
C GLY A 82 7.53 -1.10 -9.29
N GLU A 83 8.57 -0.30 -9.38
CA GLU A 83 9.73 -0.59 -10.20
C GLU A 83 11.00 -0.25 -9.44
N THR A 84 12.09 -0.89 -9.80
CA THR A 84 13.39 -0.63 -9.20
C THR A 84 14.30 0.00 -10.23
N VAL A 85 14.89 1.13 -9.89
CA VAL A 85 15.82 1.86 -10.77
C VAL A 85 17.02 2.26 -9.93
N GLY A 86 18.18 1.70 -10.25
CA GLY A 86 19.44 2.11 -9.63
C GLY A 86 19.47 2.00 -8.11
N GLY A 87 18.97 0.93 -7.52
CA GLY A 87 18.95 0.73 -6.07
C GLY A 87 17.84 1.47 -5.33
N ARG A 88 16.98 2.16 -6.07
CA ARG A 88 15.78 2.82 -5.53
C ARG A 88 14.53 2.16 -6.06
N ALA A 89 13.49 2.19 -5.25
CA ALA A 89 12.17 1.69 -5.62
C ALA A 89 11.21 2.87 -5.77
N ILE A 90 10.41 2.83 -6.82
CA ILE A 90 9.32 3.77 -7.04
C ILE A 90 8.03 2.99 -6.96
N LEU A 91 7.20 3.31 -5.96
CA LEU A 91 5.99 2.57 -5.65
C LEU A 91 4.76 3.38 -6.02
N ASN A 92 3.77 2.69 -6.56
CA ASN A 92 2.43 3.24 -6.73
C ASN A 92 1.56 2.72 -5.60
N LEU A 93 1.06 3.64 -4.79
CA LEU A 93 0.26 3.36 -3.60
C LEU A 93 -1.17 3.82 -3.81
N GLU A 94 -2.09 3.08 -3.25
CA GLU A 94 -3.51 3.33 -3.40
C GLU A 94 -4.23 3.19 -2.07
N ARG A 95 -5.17 4.11 -1.82
CA ARG A 95 -6.04 4.07 -0.65
C ARG A 95 -7.48 4.27 -1.10
N ARG A 96 -8.38 3.43 -0.61
CA ARG A 96 -9.82 3.60 -0.82
C ARG A 96 -10.38 4.59 0.20
N ARG A 97 -11.32 5.36 -0.26
CA ARG A 97 -12.06 6.29 0.57
C ARG A 97 -13.50 5.87 0.75
#